data_0fc299b3ba2d2ebf7aeef2f424eef94e
#
_entry.id   0fc299b3ba2d2ebf7aeef2f424eef94e
#
_cell.length_a   1.000
_cell.length_b   1.000
_cell.length_c   1.000
_cell.angle_alpha   90.00
_cell.angle_beta   90.00
_cell.angle_gamma   90.00
#
_symmetry.space_group_name_H-M   'P 1'
#
loop_
_entity.id
_entity.type
_entity.pdbx_description
1 polymer ?
#
loop_
_entity_poly.entity_id
_entity_poly.type
_entity_poly.pdbx_seq_one_letter_code
_entity_poly.pdbx_strand_id
1 'polypeptide(L)'
;MKRIDLHIHTVASDGMETPEQIVSHAREEGLAAIAITDHDTVDGFQAAYNAAQGTGLEVVPGIELGTAYKGTLHILGYYIDLENRELKQELQGIVEDRDIRNEKTVALMQKNGLQLRYEDMKVRFGSVVGKPHFAEILVEFGFAEDIQDAISRFLQKGRKYWIPRKTLAPERCIELILNAGGIPVIAHPFEYKYENKSLAELIEFCMAHGLKGLECRHSNHSPGQMAYLQLLADEYGLVKTGGSDYHGSFKPDIRLGTGRGLVNVPYSWLEELKKLRK
;
A
#
# COMPACT_ATOMS: atom_id res chain seq x y z
N MET A 1 13.61 10.23 -20.15
CA MET A 1 12.80 8.99 -20.08
C MET A 1 11.57 9.31 -19.23
N LYS A 2 10.36 8.91 -19.66
CA LYS A 2 9.14 9.13 -18.87
C LYS A 2 9.21 8.31 -17.58
N ARG A 3 8.95 8.94 -16.41
CA ARG A 3 8.91 8.30 -15.09
C ARG A 3 7.47 8.05 -14.66
N ILE A 4 7.29 7.05 -13.81
CA ILE A 4 5.99 6.68 -13.22
C ILE A 4 6.14 6.39 -11.74
N ASP A 5 5.03 6.36 -11.00
CA ASP A 5 4.94 5.90 -9.63
C ASP A 5 3.73 4.98 -9.49
N LEU A 6 3.95 3.70 -9.22
CA LEU A 6 2.89 2.70 -9.18
C LEU A 6 2.53 2.26 -7.74
N HIS A 7 2.95 3.01 -6.71
CA HIS A 7 2.64 2.69 -5.33
C HIS A 7 2.43 3.97 -4.51
N ILE A 8 1.16 4.37 -4.37
CA ILE A 8 0.77 5.64 -3.76
C ILE A 8 -0.49 5.45 -2.92
N HIS A 9 -0.50 6.05 -1.73
CA HIS A 9 -1.62 6.07 -0.80
C HIS A 9 -2.25 7.46 -0.70
N THR A 10 -3.57 7.48 -0.57
CA THR A 10 -4.37 8.70 -0.43
C THR A 10 -5.09 8.71 0.93
N VAL A 11 -5.84 9.78 1.18
CA VAL A 11 -6.74 9.85 2.36
C VAL A 11 -7.86 8.81 2.33
N ALA A 12 -8.02 8.04 1.25
CA ALA A 12 -8.95 6.91 1.23
C ALA A 12 -8.45 5.74 2.11
N SER A 13 -7.13 5.68 2.38
CA SER A 13 -6.54 4.73 3.34
C SER A 13 -5.74 5.43 4.43
N ASP A 14 -4.43 5.53 4.31
CA ASP A 14 -3.53 6.12 5.30
C ASP A 14 -2.50 7.08 4.71
N GLY A 15 -2.75 7.59 3.52
CA GLY A 15 -2.07 8.77 2.98
C GLY A 15 -2.66 10.07 3.54
N MET A 16 -1.95 11.18 3.34
CA MET A 16 -2.34 12.51 3.87
C MET A 16 -2.84 13.47 2.79
N GLU A 17 -2.76 13.09 1.53
CA GLU A 17 -3.23 13.90 0.41
C GLU A 17 -4.49 13.31 -0.22
N THR A 18 -5.41 14.19 -0.68
CA THR A 18 -6.56 13.72 -1.44
C THR A 18 -6.11 13.19 -2.80
N PRO A 19 -6.90 12.32 -3.45
CA PRO A 19 -6.56 11.83 -4.78
C PRO A 19 -6.30 12.95 -5.79
N GLU A 20 -7.02 14.08 -5.70
CA GLU A 20 -6.83 15.25 -6.57
C GLU A 20 -5.51 15.97 -6.29
N GLN A 21 -5.09 16.06 -5.02
CA GLN A 21 -3.79 16.61 -4.63
C GLN A 21 -2.66 15.73 -5.15
N ILE A 22 -2.78 14.40 -5.04
CA ILE A 22 -1.82 13.45 -5.62
C ILE A 22 -1.68 13.67 -7.13
N VAL A 23 -2.78 13.85 -7.87
CA VAL A 23 -2.75 14.14 -9.31
C VAL A 23 -2.03 15.44 -9.61
N SER A 24 -2.30 16.53 -8.85
CA SER A 24 -1.60 17.80 -9.02
C SER A 24 -0.09 17.65 -8.78
N HIS A 25 0.27 17.03 -7.67
CA HIS A 25 1.65 16.79 -7.27
C HIS A 25 2.39 15.89 -8.31
N ALA A 26 1.76 14.81 -8.79
CA ALA A 26 2.33 13.94 -9.82
C ALA A 26 2.64 14.68 -11.13
N ARG A 27 1.79 15.64 -11.51
CA ARG A 27 2.01 16.51 -12.68
C ARG A 27 3.17 17.48 -12.45
N GLU A 28 3.28 18.07 -11.27
CA GLU A 28 4.39 18.96 -10.90
C GLU A 28 5.73 18.20 -10.94
N GLU A 29 5.75 16.94 -10.48
CA GLU A 29 6.90 16.05 -10.55
C GLU A 29 7.18 15.50 -11.96
N GLY A 30 6.32 15.80 -12.94
CA GLY A 30 6.48 15.38 -14.34
C GLY A 30 6.33 13.86 -14.53
N LEU A 31 5.51 13.21 -13.73
CA LEU A 31 5.19 11.79 -13.88
C LEU A 31 4.28 11.59 -15.11
N ALA A 32 4.50 10.49 -15.83
CA ALA A 32 3.67 10.09 -16.96
C ALA A 32 2.49 9.21 -16.57
N ALA A 33 2.63 8.45 -15.47
CA ALA A 33 1.57 7.64 -14.90
C ALA A 33 1.75 7.49 -13.39
N ILE A 34 0.62 7.28 -12.71
CA ILE A 34 0.55 6.90 -11.29
C ILE A 34 -0.41 5.73 -11.12
N ALA A 35 -0.24 4.96 -10.05
CA ALA A 35 -1.28 4.03 -9.58
C ALA A 35 -1.74 4.46 -8.18
N ILE A 36 -3.04 4.49 -7.96
CA ILE A 36 -3.63 4.64 -6.62
C ILE A 36 -3.78 3.23 -6.06
N THR A 37 -3.06 2.95 -4.99
CA THR A 37 -2.92 1.61 -4.38
C THR A 37 -3.25 1.65 -2.89
N ASP A 38 -4.32 2.32 -2.53
CA ASP A 38 -4.78 2.45 -1.16
C ASP A 38 -4.93 1.10 -0.45
N HIS A 39 -4.62 1.07 0.85
CA HIS A 39 -4.73 -0.15 1.66
C HIS A 39 -6.17 -0.63 1.82
N ASP A 40 -6.44 -1.84 1.32
CA ASP A 40 -7.70 -2.57 1.50
C ASP A 40 -8.96 -1.77 1.01
N THR A 41 -8.78 -0.78 0.11
CA THR A 41 -9.87 -0.01 -0.52
C THR A 41 -9.49 0.43 -1.92
N VAL A 42 -10.51 0.73 -2.73
CA VAL A 42 -10.38 1.30 -4.10
C VAL A 42 -10.98 2.69 -4.22
N ASP A 43 -11.43 3.28 -3.12
CA ASP A 43 -12.25 4.51 -3.10
C ASP A 43 -11.49 5.74 -3.60
N GLY A 44 -10.15 5.76 -3.48
CA GLY A 44 -9.31 6.86 -3.96
C GLY A 44 -9.20 6.96 -5.48
N PHE A 45 -9.44 5.86 -6.21
CA PHE A 45 -9.17 5.84 -7.65
C PHE A 45 -10.05 6.78 -8.46
N GLN A 46 -11.38 6.76 -8.27
CA GLN A 46 -12.29 7.49 -9.15
C GLN A 46 -12.06 9.02 -9.12
N ALA A 47 -11.75 9.57 -7.94
CA ALA A 47 -11.44 10.97 -7.77
C ALA A 47 -10.11 11.34 -8.47
N ALA A 48 -9.07 10.53 -8.32
CA ALA A 48 -7.80 10.70 -9.02
C ALA A 48 -7.98 10.61 -10.55
N TYR A 49 -8.72 9.61 -11.02
CA TYR A 49 -9.00 9.43 -12.44
C TYR A 49 -9.71 10.65 -13.05
N ASN A 50 -10.73 11.17 -12.36
CA ASN A 50 -11.47 12.35 -12.81
C ASN A 50 -10.56 13.60 -12.84
N ALA A 51 -9.74 13.80 -11.81
CA ALA A 51 -8.81 14.93 -11.72
C ALA A 51 -7.72 14.89 -12.81
N ALA A 52 -7.36 13.69 -13.28
CA ALA A 52 -6.34 13.52 -14.32
C ALA A 52 -6.87 13.73 -15.76
N GLN A 53 -8.21 13.82 -15.95
CA GLN A 53 -8.77 13.98 -17.29
C GLN A 53 -8.25 15.23 -18.00
N GLY A 54 -7.81 15.08 -19.26
CA GLY A 54 -7.26 16.17 -20.06
C GLY A 54 -5.86 16.65 -19.68
N THR A 55 -5.22 16.06 -18.66
CA THR A 55 -3.88 16.46 -18.17
C THR A 55 -2.72 15.74 -18.85
N GLY A 56 -2.98 14.59 -19.49
CA GLY A 56 -1.96 13.70 -20.04
C GLY A 56 -1.31 12.77 -19.02
N LEU A 57 -1.66 12.86 -17.71
CA LEU A 57 -1.27 11.89 -16.68
C LEU A 57 -2.16 10.66 -16.75
N GLU A 58 -1.55 9.48 -16.87
CA GLU A 58 -2.28 8.21 -16.78
C GLU A 58 -2.48 7.80 -15.31
N VAL A 59 -3.71 7.45 -14.94
CA VAL A 59 -4.03 6.91 -13.61
C VAL A 59 -4.44 5.45 -13.73
N VAL A 60 -3.70 4.57 -13.07
CA VAL A 60 -3.89 3.13 -13.07
C VAL A 60 -4.75 2.73 -11.86
N PRO A 61 -5.86 1.99 -12.05
CA PRO A 61 -6.62 1.44 -10.93
C PRO A 61 -5.79 0.38 -10.21
N GLY A 62 -5.63 0.54 -8.92
CA GLY A 62 -4.85 -0.35 -8.09
C GLY A 62 -5.42 -0.53 -6.69
N ILE A 63 -4.79 -1.41 -5.93
CA ILE A 63 -5.07 -1.68 -4.53
C ILE A 63 -3.82 -2.29 -3.89
N GLU A 64 -3.62 -2.07 -2.59
CA GLU A 64 -2.67 -2.82 -1.78
C GLU A 64 -3.40 -3.64 -0.71
N LEU A 65 -3.40 -4.98 -0.86
CA LEU A 65 -4.02 -5.89 0.09
C LEU A 65 -3.02 -6.34 1.16
N GLY A 66 -3.35 -6.11 2.44
CA GLY A 66 -2.58 -6.62 3.56
C GLY A 66 -2.87 -8.09 3.81
N THR A 67 -1.82 -8.92 3.89
CA THR A 67 -1.92 -10.35 4.12
C THR A 67 -0.96 -10.84 5.20
N ALA A 68 -1.10 -12.08 5.66
CA ALA A 68 -0.23 -12.71 6.64
C ALA A 68 0.48 -13.93 6.05
N TYR A 69 1.81 -13.85 5.95
CA TYR A 69 2.66 -14.96 5.57
C TYR A 69 3.97 -14.89 6.36
N LYS A 70 4.13 -15.74 7.39
CA LYS A 70 5.31 -15.74 8.29
C LYS A 70 5.67 -14.33 8.82
N GLY A 71 4.69 -13.40 8.84
CA GLY A 71 4.83 -11.98 9.16
C GLY A 71 3.79 -11.16 8.42
N THR A 72 4.08 -9.89 8.16
CA THR A 72 3.28 -9.03 7.29
C THR A 72 3.75 -9.22 5.85
N LEU A 73 2.82 -9.29 4.90
CA LEU A 73 3.07 -9.30 3.46
C LEU A 73 1.99 -8.45 2.81
N HIS A 74 2.33 -7.70 1.76
CA HIS A 74 1.34 -6.98 0.98
C HIS A 74 1.39 -7.44 -0.48
N ILE A 75 0.21 -7.48 -1.10
CA ILE A 75 0.04 -7.79 -2.53
C ILE A 75 -0.62 -6.60 -3.20
N LEU A 76 0.08 -6.00 -4.15
CA LEU A 76 -0.47 -4.98 -5.03
C LEU A 76 -1.33 -5.65 -6.12
N GLY A 77 -2.46 -5.05 -6.41
CA GLY A 77 -3.29 -5.39 -7.56
C GLY A 77 -3.36 -4.21 -8.53
N TYR A 78 -3.08 -4.43 -9.81
CA TYR A 78 -3.20 -3.41 -10.83
C TYR A 78 -4.25 -3.77 -11.86
N TYR A 79 -4.89 -2.75 -12.47
CA TYR A 79 -5.91 -2.91 -13.50
C TYR A 79 -7.10 -3.78 -13.06
N ILE A 80 -7.43 -3.73 -11.77
CA ILE A 80 -8.58 -4.41 -11.19
C ILE A 80 -9.89 -3.80 -11.69
N ASP A 81 -10.90 -4.63 -11.90
CA ASP A 81 -12.28 -4.19 -12.08
C ASP A 81 -12.86 -3.74 -10.74
N LEU A 82 -13.02 -2.42 -10.60
CA LEU A 82 -13.53 -1.78 -9.38
C LEU A 82 -14.98 -2.15 -9.06
N GLU A 83 -15.73 -2.67 -10.05
CA GLU A 83 -17.12 -3.11 -9.88
C GLU A 83 -17.23 -4.61 -9.57
N ASN A 84 -16.09 -5.33 -9.49
CA ASN A 84 -16.09 -6.76 -9.16
C ASN A 84 -16.75 -7.02 -7.80
N ARG A 85 -17.83 -7.80 -7.81
CA ARG A 85 -18.67 -8.03 -6.61
C ARG A 85 -17.94 -8.79 -5.51
N GLU A 86 -17.14 -9.79 -5.89
CA GLU A 86 -16.38 -10.61 -4.94
C GLU A 86 -15.34 -9.74 -4.21
N LEU A 87 -14.58 -8.92 -4.97
CA LEU A 87 -13.62 -7.99 -4.41
C LEU A 87 -14.31 -7.00 -3.45
N LYS A 88 -15.38 -6.35 -3.87
CA LYS A 88 -16.13 -5.39 -3.01
C LYS A 88 -16.62 -6.03 -1.71
N GLN A 89 -17.17 -7.25 -1.79
CA GLN A 89 -17.65 -7.96 -0.61
C GLN A 89 -16.52 -8.32 0.36
N GLU A 90 -15.36 -8.75 -0.15
CA GLU A 90 -14.21 -9.08 0.66
C GLU A 90 -13.61 -7.82 1.32
N LEU A 91 -13.49 -6.71 0.56
CA LEU A 91 -13.01 -5.43 1.09
C LEU A 91 -13.93 -4.90 2.21
N GLN A 92 -15.24 -5.01 2.04
CA GLN A 92 -16.21 -4.67 3.08
C GLN A 92 -15.93 -5.48 4.38
N GLY A 93 -15.73 -6.79 4.27
CA GLY A 93 -15.41 -7.64 5.42
C GLY A 93 -14.08 -7.26 6.08
N ILE A 94 -13.07 -6.87 5.30
CA ILE A 94 -11.77 -6.39 5.83
C ILE A 94 -11.95 -5.08 6.61
N VAL A 95 -12.78 -4.16 6.10
CA VAL A 95 -13.07 -2.89 6.79
C VAL A 95 -13.79 -3.15 8.11
N GLU A 96 -14.79 -4.03 8.13
CA GLU A 96 -15.52 -4.41 9.34
C GLU A 96 -14.61 -5.05 10.40
N ASP A 97 -13.75 -6.01 10.01
CA ASP A 97 -12.76 -6.61 10.90
C ASP A 97 -11.75 -5.56 11.43
N ARG A 98 -11.40 -4.57 10.60
CA ARG A 98 -10.54 -3.43 10.98
C ARG A 98 -11.24 -2.53 12.00
N ASP A 99 -12.50 -2.20 11.80
CA ASP A 99 -13.29 -1.38 12.72
C ASP A 99 -13.39 -2.05 14.09
N ILE A 100 -13.72 -3.33 14.15
CA ILE A 100 -13.76 -4.12 15.39
C ILE A 100 -12.40 -4.07 16.12
N ARG A 101 -11.30 -4.21 15.40
CA ARG A 101 -9.96 -4.12 15.98
C ARG A 101 -9.66 -2.71 16.48
N ASN A 102 -10.04 -1.69 15.72
CA ASN A 102 -9.82 -0.29 16.07
C ASN A 102 -10.59 0.13 17.31
N GLU A 103 -11.86 -0.27 17.46
CA GLU A 103 -12.65 -0.05 18.65
C GLU A 103 -11.98 -0.66 19.91
N LYS A 104 -11.44 -1.88 19.80
CA LYS A 104 -10.68 -2.51 20.87
C LYS A 104 -9.42 -1.71 21.22
N THR A 105 -8.72 -1.19 20.21
CA THR A 105 -7.53 -0.34 20.40
C THR A 105 -7.91 0.96 21.12
N VAL A 106 -8.99 1.63 20.70
CA VAL A 106 -9.52 2.83 21.35
C VAL A 106 -9.89 2.53 22.81
N ALA A 107 -10.63 1.46 23.05
CA ALA A 107 -11.00 1.06 24.41
C ALA A 107 -9.78 0.83 25.32
N LEU A 108 -8.70 0.25 24.77
CA LEU A 108 -7.44 0.07 25.47
C LEU A 108 -6.73 1.40 25.74
N MET A 109 -6.75 2.33 24.80
CA MET A 109 -6.21 3.70 24.96
C MET A 109 -6.99 4.49 26.01
N GLN A 110 -8.33 4.41 25.99
CA GLN A 110 -9.20 5.04 26.99
C GLN A 110 -8.89 4.55 28.41
N LYS A 111 -8.70 3.23 28.61
CA LYS A 111 -8.28 2.66 29.91
C LYS A 111 -6.93 3.20 30.41
N ASN A 112 -6.14 3.80 29.54
CA ASN A 112 -4.85 4.40 29.84
C ASN A 112 -4.91 5.96 29.85
N GLY A 113 -6.10 6.53 29.92
CA GLY A 113 -6.31 7.95 30.13
C GLY A 113 -6.44 8.82 28.87
N LEU A 114 -6.37 8.22 27.67
CA LEU A 114 -6.59 8.96 26.43
C LEU A 114 -8.10 9.15 26.23
N GLN A 115 -8.52 10.41 26.06
CA GLN A 115 -9.92 10.72 25.76
C GLN A 115 -10.11 10.85 24.25
N LEU A 116 -10.49 9.75 23.60
CA LEU A 116 -10.79 9.71 22.17
C LEU A 116 -11.98 8.76 21.92
N ARG A 117 -12.66 8.97 20.80
CA ARG A 117 -13.74 8.10 20.31
C ARG A 117 -13.41 7.64 18.92
N TYR A 118 -13.76 6.40 18.58
CA TYR A 118 -13.47 5.83 17.26
C TYR A 118 -14.26 6.56 16.14
N GLU A 119 -15.49 6.98 16.43
CA GLU A 119 -16.31 7.76 15.47
C GLU A 119 -15.63 9.09 15.10
N ASP A 120 -15.01 9.78 16.09
CA ASP A 120 -14.31 11.03 15.83
C ASP A 120 -13.07 10.80 14.96
N MET A 121 -12.40 9.67 15.14
CA MET A 121 -11.30 9.26 14.26
C MET A 121 -11.78 8.98 12.83
N LYS A 122 -12.93 8.30 12.65
CA LYS A 122 -13.49 8.07 11.31
C LYS A 122 -13.91 9.37 10.62
N VAL A 123 -14.46 10.32 11.36
CA VAL A 123 -14.79 11.66 10.82
C VAL A 123 -13.53 12.40 10.36
N ARG A 124 -12.44 12.28 11.12
CA ARG A 124 -11.17 12.96 10.81
C ARG A 124 -10.35 12.29 9.71
N PHE A 125 -10.25 10.97 9.72
CA PHE A 125 -9.31 10.18 8.91
C PHE A 125 -9.97 9.33 7.83
N GLY A 126 -11.29 9.39 7.70
CA GLY A 126 -12.00 8.57 6.70
C GLY A 126 -12.34 7.16 7.16
N SER A 127 -12.81 6.32 6.22
CA SER A 127 -13.32 4.97 6.50
C SER A 127 -12.22 3.97 6.88
N VAL A 128 -11.00 4.17 6.42
CA VAL A 128 -9.88 3.25 6.64
C VAL A 128 -8.88 3.80 7.66
N VAL A 129 -9.21 3.67 8.94
CA VAL A 129 -8.31 4.09 10.03
C VAL A 129 -7.20 3.06 10.23
N GLY A 130 -5.95 3.46 9.98
CA GLY A 130 -4.74 2.64 10.10
C GLY A 130 -3.87 2.97 11.33
N LYS A 131 -2.72 2.29 11.45
CA LYS A 131 -1.72 2.56 12.50
C LYS A 131 -1.20 4.00 12.50
N PRO A 132 -0.91 4.63 11.34
CA PRO A 132 -0.42 6.01 11.33
C PRO A 132 -1.38 6.99 12.01
N HIS A 133 -2.70 6.81 11.82
CA HIS A 133 -3.72 7.65 12.47
C HIS A 133 -3.73 7.52 13.99
N PHE A 134 -3.58 6.29 14.53
CA PHE A 134 -3.40 6.09 15.97
C PHE A 134 -2.08 6.69 16.47
N ALA A 135 -1.03 6.62 15.66
CA ALA A 135 0.25 7.22 16.00
C ALA A 135 0.15 8.74 16.08
N GLU A 136 -0.53 9.38 15.14
CA GLU A 136 -0.82 10.82 15.15
C GLU A 136 -1.55 11.25 16.45
N ILE A 137 -2.59 10.50 16.83
CA ILE A 137 -3.30 10.72 18.10
C ILE A 137 -2.34 10.62 19.31
N LEU A 138 -1.45 9.61 19.32
CA LEU A 138 -0.48 9.45 20.42
C LEU A 138 0.52 10.61 20.48
N VAL A 139 0.94 11.15 19.34
CA VAL A 139 1.80 12.35 19.28
C VAL A 139 1.05 13.57 19.77
N GLU A 140 -0.18 13.81 19.33
CA GLU A 140 -1.01 14.94 19.78
C GLU A 140 -1.27 14.94 21.29
N PHE A 141 -1.46 13.76 21.89
CA PHE A 141 -1.62 13.61 23.33
C PHE A 141 -0.28 13.63 24.11
N GLY A 142 0.86 13.81 23.43
CA GLY A 142 2.18 13.90 24.05
C GLY A 142 2.74 12.56 24.57
N PHE A 143 2.23 11.43 24.08
CA PHE A 143 2.75 10.10 24.45
C PHE A 143 3.98 9.70 23.63
N ALA A 144 4.18 10.32 22.47
CA ALA A 144 5.29 10.06 21.56
C ALA A 144 5.81 11.37 20.96
N GLU A 145 7.06 11.34 20.52
CA GLU A 145 7.75 12.49 19.92
C GLU A 145 7.33 12.68 18.44
N ASP A 146 7.17 11.58 17.71
CA ASP A 146 6.75 11.54 16.31
C ASP A 146 6.01 10.24 15.98
N ILE A 147 5.55 10.12 14.74
CA ILE A 147 4.79 8.96 14.23
C ILE A 147 5.59 7.65 14.37
N GLN A 148 6.89 7.67 14.07
CA GLN A 148 7.74 6.47 14.15
C GLN A 148 7.96 6.04 15.60
N ASP A 149 8.18 6.98 16.51
CA ASP A 149 8.26 6.73 17.95
C ASP A 149 6.94 6.12 18.46
N ALA A 150 5.81 6.72 18.09
CA ALA A 150 4.48 6.20 18.46
C ALA A 150 4.26 4.76 17.98
N ILE A 151 4.57 4.47 16.71
CA ILE A 151 4.43 3.13 16.14
C ILE A 151 5.32 2.13 16.87
N SER A 152 6.60 2.47 17.04
CA SER A 152 7.60 1.54 17.61
C SER A 152 7.34 1.21 19.07
N ARG A 153 6.92 2.20 19.86
CA ARG A 153 6.70 2.04 21.31
C ARG A 153 5.33 1.47 21.66
N PHE A 154 4.29 1.75 20.86
CA PHE A 154 2.92 1.51 21.29
C PHE A 154 2.11 0.61 20.36
N LEU A 155 2.37 0.60 19.04
CA LEU A 155 1.46 0.04 18.03
C LEU A 155 2.03 -1.16 17.26
N GLN A 156 3.31 -1.50 17.44
CA GLN A 156 3.89 -2.72 16.87
C GLN A 156 3.45 -3.97 17.63
N LYS A 157 3.62 -5.14 17.00
CA LYS A 157 3.32 -6.44 17.60
C LYS A 157 3.97 -6.58 18.98
N GLY A 158 3.13 -6.94 19.98
CA GLY A 158 3.58 -7.07 21.36
C GLY A 158 3.67 -5.76 22.15
N ARG A 159 3.33 -4.64 21.58
CA ARG A 159 3.30 -3.34 22.27
C ARG A 159 1.94 -3.06 22.90
N LYS A 160 1.87 -2.04 23.77
CA LYS A 160 0.77 -1.76 24.67
C LYS A 160 -0.60 -1.63 24.00
N TYR A 161 -0.68 -1.00 22.82
CA TYR A 161 -1.92 -0.76 22.09
C TYR A 161 -2.05 -1.63 20.84
N TRP A 162 -1.17 -2.63 20.68
CA TRP A 162 -1.28 -3.55 19.56
C TRP A 162 -2.40 -4.57 19.77
N ILE A 163 -3.33 -4.59 18.86
CA ILE A 163 -4.38 -5.60 18.75
C ILE A 163 -4.19 -6.33 17.41
N PRO A 164 -4.19 -7.68 17.39
CA PRO A 164 -4.10 -8.42 16.13
C PRO A 164 -5.31 -8.14 15.23
N ARG A 165 -5.07 -8.06 13.93
CA ARG A 165 -6.09 -7.95 12.89
C ARG A 165 -6.18 -9.28 12.16
N LYS A 166 -7.39 -9.71 11.81
CA LYS A 166 -7.58 -10.76 10.82
C LYS A 166 -7.12 -10.23 9.47
N THR A 167 -6.34 -11.01 8.75
CA THR A 167 -5.85 -10.69 7.41
C THR A 167 -6.11 -11.88 6.50
N LEU A 168 -6.26 -11.63 5.21
CA LEU A 168 -6.39 -12.69 4.23
C LEU A 168 -5.08 -13.46 4.07
N ALA A 169 -5.16 -14.70 3.62
CA ALA A 169 -3.99 -15.44 3.18
C ALA A 169 -3.48 -14.91 1.83
N PRO A 170 -2.17 -14.99 1.52
CA PRO A 170 -1.62 -14.46 0.26
C PRO A 170 -2.30 -15.04 -0.98
N GLU A 171 -2.56 -16.34 -0.99
CA GLU A 171 -3.26 -17.02 -2.09
C GLU A 171 -4.66 -16.44 -2.32
N ARG A 172 -5.37 -16.06 -1.25
CA ARG A 172 -6.68 -15.44 -1.36
C ARG A 172 -6.59 -14.02 -1.92
N CYS A 173 -5.60 -13.24 -1.51
CA CYS A 173 -5.36 -11.91 -2.08
C CYS A 173 -5.05 -11.98 -3.59
N ILE A 174 -4.20 -12.92 -3.99
CA ILE A 174 -3.86 -13.15 -5.39
C ILE A 174 -5.09 -13.57 -6.19
N GLU A 175 -5.89 -14.51 -5.66
CA GLU A 175 -7.13 -14.97 -6.29
C GLU A 175 -8.13 -13.82 -6.49
N LEU A 176 -8.35 -12.99 -5.47
CA LEU A 176 -9.26 -11.84 -5.55
C LEU A 176 -8.84 -10.85 -6.66
N ILE A 177 -7.55 -10.54 -6.73
CA ILE A 177 -7.02 -9.65 -7.76
C ILE A 177 -7.22 -10.26 -9.14
N LEU A 178 -6.92 -11.56 -9.32
CA LEU A 178 -7.10 -12.26 -10.60
C LEU A 178 -8.58 -12.35 -11.01
N ASN A 179 -9.48 -12.64 -10.06
CA ASN A 179 -10.92 -12.71 -10.29
C ASN A 179 -11.52 -11.33 -10.64
N ALA A 180 -10.89 -10.27 -10.16
CA ALA A 180 -11.19 -8.90 -10.58
C ALA A 180 -10.49 -8.50 -11.90
N GLY A 181 -9.93 -9.44 -12.65
CA GLY A 181 -9.24 -9.19 -13.92
C GLY A 181 -7.90 -8.48 -13.78
N GLY A 182 -7.42 -8.30 -12.55
CA GLY A 182 -6.21 -7.56 -12.23
C GLY A 182 -4.92 -8.38 -12.28
N ILE A 183 -3.82 -7.73 -12.00
CA ILE A 183 -2.47 -8.26 -12.07
C ILE A 183 -1.85 -8.21 -10.67
N PRO A 184 -1.67 -9.36 -9.97
CA PRO A 184 -1.10 -9.41 -8.63
C PRO A 184 0.42 -9.29 -8.65
N VAL A 185 0.97 -8.46 -7.74
CA VAL A 185 2.39 -8.15 -7.61
C VAL A 185 2.77 -8.15 -6.12
N ILE A 186 3.89 -8.78 -5.74
CA ILE A 186 4.43 -8.66 -4.38
C ILE A 186 4.95 -7.23 -4.17
N ALA A 187 4.44 -6.55 -3.13
CA ALA A 187 4.89 -5.23 -2.71
C ALA A 187 6.18 -5.30 -1.88
N HIS A 188 7.04 -4.29 -1.97
CA HIS A 188 8.23 -4.00 -1.13
C HIS A 188 8.86 -5.22 -0.39
N PRO A 189 9.32 -6.25 -1.10
CA PRO A 189 9.66 -7.57 -0.52
C PRO A 189 10.73 -7.55 0.56
N PHE A 190 11.64 -6.57 0.59
CA PHE A 190 12.65 -6.45 1.64
C PHE A 190 12.18 -5.79 2.94
N GLU A 191 10.97 -5.24 2.99
CA GLU A 191 10.40 -4.75 4.26
C GLU A 191 10.05 -5.88 5.23
N TYR A 192 9.87 -7.10 4.73
CA TYR A 192 9.47 -8.27 5.53
C TYR A 192 10.63 -9.00 6.20
N LYS A 193 11.85 -8.52 6.05
CA LYS A 193 13.08 -9.10 6.64
C LYS A 193 13.28 -10.59 6.29
N TYR A 194 12.87 -10.99 5.09
CA TYR A 194 13.20 -12.31 4.57
C TYR A 194 14.68 -12.39 4.19
N GLU A 195 15.32 -13.51 4.53
CA GLU A 195 16.57 -13.91 3.90
C GLU A 195 16.32 -14.26 2.42
N ASN A 196 17.36 -14.16 1.57
CA ASN A 196 17.20 -14.37 0.13
C ASN A 196 16.52 -15.71 -0.23
N LYS A 197 16.85 -16.80 0.47
CA LYS A 197 16.21 -18.11 0.28
C LYS A 197 14.71 -18.07 0.62
N SER A 198 14.35 -17.42 1.71
CA SER A 198 12.95 -17.28 2.12
C SER A 198 12.15 -16.39 1.18
N LEU A 199 12.80 -15.42 0.51
CA LEU A 199 12.17 -14.60 -0.51
C LEU A 199 11.89 -15.40 -1.78
N ALA A 200 12.82 -16.24 -2.24
CA ALA A 200 12.59 -17.14 -3.36
C ALA A 200 11.42 -18.12 -3.09
N GLU A 201 11.40 -18.74 -1.92
CA GLU A 201 10.30 -19.62 -1.49
C GLU A 201 8.94 -18.90 -1.47
N LEU A 202 8.91 -17.63 -1.04
CA LEU A 202 7.70 -16.80 -1.08
C LEU A 202 7.26 -16.52 -2.52
N ILE A 203 8.19 -16.15 -3.41
CA ILE A 203 7.89 -15.88 -4.82
C ILE A 203 7.33 -17.15 -5.47
N GLU A 204 7.97 -18.30 -5.29
CA GLU A 204 7.52 -19.59 -5.83
C GLU A 204 6.13 -19.97 -5.30
N PHE A 205 5.89 -19.79 -4.01
CA PHE A 205 4.57 -20.00 -3.42
C PHE A 205 3.51 -19.10 -4.05
N CYS A 206 3.76 -17.80 -4.18
CA CYS A 206 2.83 -16.85 -4.78
C CYS A 206 2.62 -17.13 -6.28
N MET A 207 3.67 -17.54 -7.00
CA MET A 207 3.58 -17.92 -8.41
C MET A 207 2.69 -19.15 -8.64
N ALA A 208 2.75 -20.14 -7.75
CA ALA A 208 1.85 -21.29 -7.79
C ALA A 208 0.36 -20.90 -7.68
N HIS A 209 0.06 -19.71 -7.14
CA HIS A 209 -1.28 -19.16 -7.03
C HIS A 209 -1.58 -18.06 -8.07
N GLY A 210 -0.65 -17.80 -9.01
CA GLY A 210 -0.90 -16.90 -10.14
C GLY A 210 -0.30 -15.50 -10.02
N LEU A 211 0.66 -15.28 -9.12
CA LEU A 211 1.45 -14.04 -9.07
C LEU A 211 2.02 -13.70 -10.46
N LYS A 212 2.04 -12.42 -10.80
CA LYS A 212 2.48 -11.93 -12.11
C LYS A 212 3.66 -10.98 -12.05
N GLY A 213 3.93 -10.36 -10.91
CA GLY A 213 4.97 -9.34 -10.83
C GLY A 213 5.62 -9.20 -9.46
N LEU A 214 6.68 -8.38 -9.46
CA LEU A 214 7.48 -8.08 -8.28
C LEU A 214 7.80 -6.58 -8.24
N GLU A 215 7.57 -5.94 -7.10
CA GLU A 215 7.99 -4.55 -6.90
C GLU A 215 9.50 -4.50 -6.68
N CYS A 216 10.22 -4.09 -7.75
CA CYS A 216 11.68 -4.09 -7.77
C CYS A 216 12.29 -2.77 -7.27
N ARG A 217 11.57 -1.65 -7.37
CA ARG A 217 12.04 -0.34 -6.92
C ARG A 217 11.09 0.24 -5.90
N HIS A 218 11.61 0.47 -4.70
CA HIS A 218 10.84 0.98 -3.58
C HIS A 218 11.72 1.87 -2.69
N SER A 219 11.12 2.83 -1.98
CA SER A 219 11.81 3.84 -1.16
C SER A 219 12.75 3.26 -0.09
N ASN A 220 12.39 2.11 0.47
CA ASN A 220 13.14 1.44 1.54
C ASN A 220 14.11 0.37 1.02
N HIS A 221 14.24 0.20 -0.30
CA HIS A 221 15.22 -0.72 -0.88
C HIS A 221 16.53 0.00 -1.18
N SER A 222 17.65 -0.62 -0.81
CA SER A 222 18.97 -0.18 -1.25
C SER A 222 19.17 -0.44 -2.75
N PRO A 223 20.10 0.25 -3.42
CA PRO A 223 20.40 -0.01 -4.83
C PRO A 223 20.73 -1.47 -5.13
N GLY A 224 21.45 -2.15 -4.22
CA GLY A 224 21.76 -3.57 -4.35
C GLY A 224 20.52 -4.46 -4.27
N GLN A 225 19.59 -4.15 -3.37
CA GLN A 225 18.31 -4.85 -3.26
C GLN A 225 17.45 -4.63 -4.52
N MET A 226 17.36 -3.39 -5.02
CA MET A 226 16.64 -3.09 -6.25
C MET A 226 17.22 -3.86 -7.46
N ALA A 227 18.54 -3.95 -7.58
CA ALA A 227 19.19 -4.72 -8.64
C ALA A 227 18.91 -6.23 -8.50
N TYR A 228 18.99 -6.75 -7.29
CA TYR A 228 18.70 -8.16 -7.01
C TYR A 228 17.26 -8.53 -7.34
N LEU A 229 16.28 -7.68 -6.96
CA LEU A 229 14.86 -7.92 -7.28
C LEU A 229 14.59 -7.88 -8.79
N GLN A 230 15.28 -7.03 -9.54
CA GLN A 230 15.16 -7.01 -10.99
C GLN A 230 15.69 -8.30 -11.63
N LEU A 231 16.82 -8.83 -11.11
CA LEU A 231 17.36 -10.13 -11.56
C LEU A 231 16.41 -11.28 -11.22
N LEU A 232 15.84 -11.30 -10.01
CA LEU A 232 14.83 -12.29 -9.64
C LEU A 232 13.58 -12.21 -10.52
N ALA A 233 13.08 -11.01 -10.78
CA ALA A 233 11.93 -10.83 -11.66
C ALA A 233 12.21 -11.38 -13.07
N ASP A 234 13.41 -11.13 -13.62
CA ASP A 234 13.82 -11.69 -14.90
C ASP A 234 13.94 -13.21 -14.87
N GLU A 235 14.54 -13.77 -13.80
CA GLU A 235 14.71 -15.23 -13.62
C GLU A 235 13.36 -15.96 -13.55
N TYR A 236 12.40 -15.41 -12.81
CA TYR A 236 11.07 -16.01 -12.65
C TYR A 236 10.06 -15.60 -13.75
N GLY A 237 10.44 -14.76 -14.71
CA GLY A 237 9.55 -14.27 -15.76
C GLY A 237 8.42 -13.37 -15.22
N LEU A 238 8.65 -12.66 -14.13
CA LEU A 238 7.73 -11.74 -13.52
C LEU A 238 7.87 -10.33 -14.11
N VAL A 239 6.76 -9.60 -14.27
CA VAL A 239 6.83 -8.18 -14.63
C VAL A 239 7.38 -7.37 -13.45
N LYS A 240 8.15 -6.34 -13.79
CA LYS A 240 8.74 -5.43 -12.81
C LYS A 240 7.81 -4.25 -12.57
N THR A 241 7.63 -3.89 -11.31
CA THR A 241 6.97 -2.65 -10.91
C THR A 241 7.85 -1.87 -9.94
N GLY A 242 7.37 -0.72 -9.54
CA GLY A 242 7.99 0.08 -8.51
C GLY A 242 7.21 1.35 -8.23
N GLY A 243 7.40 1.87 -7.05
CA GLY A 243 6.77 3.09 -6.59
C GLY A 243 7.44 3.66 -5.35
N SER A 244 7.00 4.83 -4.96
CA SER A 244 7.54 5.51 -3.79
C SER A 244 6.98 5.01 -2.47
N ASP A 245 5.80 4.39 -2.49
CA ASP A 245 5.00 4.11 -1.30
C ASP A 245 4.73 5.42 -0.52
N TYR A 246 4.31 6.45 -1.30
CA TYR A 246 4.07 7.80 -0.81
C TYR A 246 2.83 7.87 0.08
N HIS A 247 2.99 8.53 1.26
CA HIS A 247 1.94 8.72 2.25
C HIS A 247 1.79 10.19 2.71
N GLY A 248 2.43 11.12 1.98
CA GLY A 248 2.47 12.53 2.40
C GLY A 248 3.27 12.74 3.69
N SER A 249 2.77 13.58 4.57
CA SER A 249 3.47 13.98 5.80
C SER A 249 3.66 12.85 6.82
N PHE A 250 3.00 11.70 6.70
CA PHE A 250 3.30 10.53 7.54
C PHE A 250 4.67 9.91 7.26
N LYS A 251 5.18 10.09 6.04
CA LYS A 251 6.54 9.67 5.63
C LYS A 251 7.25 10.86 4.97
N PRO A 252 7.66 11.90 5.75
CA PRO A 252 8.10 13.18 5.20
C PRO A 252 9.41 13.13 4.39
N ASP A 253 10.17 12.06 4.53
CA ASP A 253 11.39 11.77 3.79
C ASP A 253 11.15 11.00 2.48
N ILE A 254 9.90 10.63 2.18
CA ILE A 254 9.50 9.97 0.94
C ILE A 254 8.80 10.96 0.02
N ARG A 255 9.35 11.17 -1.18
CA ARG A 255 8.80 12.05 -2.21
C ARG A 255 8.09 11.24 -3.29
N LEU A 256 6.99 11.76 -3.76
CA LEU A 256 6.26 11.19 -4.89
C LEU A 256 7.17 11.03 -6.11
N GLY A 257 7.15 9.86 -6.77
CA GLY A 257 7.93 9.58 -7.97
C GLY A 257 9.42 9.31 -7.77
N THR A 258 10.00 9.66 -6.61
CA THR A 258 11.44 9.51 -6.37
C THR A 258 11.79 8.82 -5.05
N GLY A 259 10.81 8.61 -4.18
CA GLY A 259 11.04 8.03 -2.86
C GLY A 259 12.05 8.84 -2.06
N ARG A 260 13.07 8.20 -1.55
CA ARG A 260 14.24 8.82 -0.90
C ARG A 260 15.31 9.27 -1.92
N GLY A 261 14.91 9.59 -3.15
CA GLY A 261 15.81 10.05 -4.22
C GLY A 261 16.38 8.93 -5.09
N LEU A 262 16.07 7.68 -4.81
CA LEU A 262 16.60 6.50 -5.54
C LEU A 262 15.54 5.79 -6.41
N VAL A 263 14.26 6.03 -6.16
CA VAL A 263 13.18 5.45 -6.96
C VAL A 263 13.12 6.19 -8.30
N ASN A 264 13.24 5.43 -9.37
CA ASN A 264 13.13 5.93 -10.75
C ASN A 264 12.54 4.82 -11.61
N VAL A 265 11.22 4.77 -11.67
CA VAL A 265 10.50 3.70 -12.38
C VAL A 265 10.25 4.15 -13.82
N PRO A 266 10.77 3.42 -14.84
CA PRO A 266 10.56 3.79 -16.23
C PRO A 266 9.16 3.42 -16.71
N TYR A 267 8.57 4.24 -17.59
CA TYR A 267 7.24 3.98 -18.16
C TYR A 267 7.16 2.65 -18.92
N SER A 268 8.27 2.16 -19.47
CA SER A 268 8.32 0.85 -20.13
C SER A 268 7.90 -0.31 -19.23
N TRP A 269 8.08 -0.22 -17.91
CA TRP A 269 7.58 -1.25 -17.00
C TRP A 269 6.05 -1.28 -16.92
N LEU A 270 5.41 -0.12 -17.03
CA LEU A 270 3.95 -0.05 -17.15
C LEU A 270 3.47 -0.62 -18.50
N GLU A 271 4.24 -0.43 -19.59
CA GLU A 271 3.91 -1.01 -20.89
C GLU A 271 3.96 -2.55 -20.84
N GLU A 272 4.93 -3.14 -20.13
CA GLU A 272 4.97 -4.60 -19.91
C GLU A 272 3.79 -5.07 -19.03
N LEU A 273 3.48 -4.34 -17.98
CA LEU A 273 2.33 -4.63 -17.13
C LEU A 273 1.01 -4.61 -17.94
N LYS A 274 0.85 -3.64 -18.84
CA LYS A 274 -0.31 -3.53 -19.73
C LYS A 274 -0.52 -4.73 -20.64
N LYS A 275 0.54 -5.40 -21.06
CA LYS A 275 0.44 -6.61 -21.93
C LYS A 275 -0.22 -7.79 -21.22
N LEU A 276 -0.27 -7.78 -19.89
CA LEU A 276 -0.93 -8.82 -19.09
C LEU A 276 -2.42 -8.58 -18.89
N ARG A 277 -2.95 -7.42 -19.31
CA ARG A 277 -4.39 -7.13 -19.26
C ARG A 277 -5.14 -8.07 -20.19
N LYS A 278 -6.22 -8.63 -19.68
CA LYS A 278 -7.16 -9.45 -20.47
C LYS A 278 -8.20 -8.58 -21.18
#